data_589cd748e26d22ea8734157ca4f8d04a
#
_entry.id   589cd748e26d22ea8734157ca4f8d04a
#
_cell.length_a   1.000
_cell.length_b   1.000
_cell.length_c   1.000
_cell.angle_alpha   90.00
_cell.angle_beta   90.00
_cell.angle_gamma   90.00
#
_symmetry.space_group_name_H-M   'P 1'
#
loop_
_entity.id
_entity.type
_entity.pdbx_description
1 polymer ?
#
loop_
_entity_poly.entity_id
_entity_poly.type
_entity_poly.pdbx_seq_one_letter_code
_entity_poly.pdbx_strand_id
1 'polypeptide(L)'
;MFNQPTECTCMRTNPLSALALALSLALTGSTAYAAASAKTSSDASVDIPFEQFTLPNGLRVLVHTDRKAPIVAVNIWYHVGSKNEALGRSGFAHLFEHLMFQGSENHKGEFFEPFELVGATDQNGTTNTDRTNYFQNVPTTALDMALWMESDRMGHLLGAIDQADLDE
;
A
#
# COMPACT_ATOMS: atom_id res chain seq x y z
N MET A 1 11.11 -42.94 38.00
CA MET A 1 10.05 -43.95 38.15
C MET A 1 9.43 -44.08 36.78
N PHE A 2 9.87 -45.07 36.05
CA PHE A 2 9.11 -46.19 35.44
C PHE A 2 8.05 -45.68 34.43
N ASN A 3 7.92 -46.15 33.20
CA ASN A 3 8.50 -47.30 32.51
C ASN A 3 8.17 -47.16 31.03
N GLN A 4 9.04 -47.53 30.18
CA GLN A 4 8.86 -48.04 28.79
C GLN A 4 8.40 -49.53 28.92
N PRO A 5 8.26 -50.29 27.88
CA PRO A 5 7.79 -50.18 26.47
C PRO A 5 6.84 -51.33 26.11
N THR A 6 6.49 -51.54 24.84
CA THR A 6 6.44 -52.86 24.15
C THR A 6 5.88 -52.63 22.73
N GLU A 7 6.69 -52.83 21.73
CA GLU A 7 6.95 -54.03 20.89
C GLU A 7 5.74 -54.45 20.04
N CYS A 8 5.83 -54.27 18.77
CA CYS A 8 6.26 -55.18 17.72
C CYS A 8 5.43 -56.46 17.58
N THR A 9 4.73 -56.62 16.49
CA THR A 9 4.52 -57.93 15.92
C THR A 9 4.37 -57.84 14.38
N CYS A 10 5.34 -58.44 13.74
CA CYS A 10 5.48 -58.76 12.32
C CYS A 10 4.85 -60.15 12.06
N MET A 11 4.11 -60.30 11.00
CA MET A 11 3.90 -61.62 10.32
C MET A 11 3.57 -61.35 8.84
N ARG A 12 4.51 -61.61 7.99
CA ARG A 12 4.88 -62.82 7.26
C ARG A 12 3.82 -63.31 6.26
N THR A 13 4.11 -63.05 5.03
CA THR A 13 4.24 -63.86 3.81
C THR A 13 3.43 -65.18 3.72
N ASN A 14 2.79 -65.43 2.61
CA ASN A 14 3.31 -66.28 1.53
C ASN A 14 2.33 -66.51 0.36
N PRO A 15 2.76 -67.21 -0.67
CA PRO A 15 2.41 -66.86 -2.03
C PRO A 15 1.67 -67.98 -2.76
N LEU A 16 1.55 -67.80 -4.08
CA LEU A 16 1.26 -68.81 -5.12
C LEU A 16 -0.22 -69.16 -5.33
N SER A 17 -0.75 -68.81 -6.47
CA SER A 17 -1.05 -69.74 -7.54
C SER A 17 -1.88 -69.12 -8.66
N ALA A 18 -1.31 -69.17 -9.81
CA ALA A 18 -1.81 -69.73 -11.07
C ALA A 18 -2.90 -68.98 -11.83
N LEU A 19 -2.47 -68.41 -12.91
CA LEU A 19 -2.84 -68.68 -14.29
C LEU A 19 -4.33 -68.84 -14.64
N ALA A 20 -4.90 -67.82 -15.22
CA ALA A 20 -5.96 -67.95 -16.20
C ALA A 20 -5.85 -66.89 -17.30
N LEU A 21 -5.60 -67.42 -18.46
CA LEU A 21 -5.55 -66.76 -19.75
C LEU A 21 -6.95 -66.34 -20.16
N ALA A 22 -7.20 -65.08 -20.44
CA ALA A 22 -8.35 -64.65 -21.25
C ALA A 22 -7.99 -63.40 -22.04
N LEU A 23 -7.90 -63.60 -23.31
CA LEU A 23 -7.80 -62.73 -24.45
C LEU A 23 -9.05 -61.81 -24.51
N SER A 24 -8.93 -60.49 -24.43
CA SER A 24 -10.00 -59.61 -24.88
C SER A 24 -9.43 -58.26 -25.36
N LEU A 25 -9.53 -58.16 -26.61
CA LEU A 25 -9.68 -57.06 -27.56
C LEU A 25 -9.36 -55.66 -27.04
N ALA A 26 -8.30 -55.11 -27.59
CA ALA A 26 -7.98 -53.71 -27.57
C ALA A 26 -9.04 -52.87 -28.26
N LEU A 27 -9.71 -52.01 -27.53
CA LEU A 27 -10.32 -50.81 -28.08
C LEU A 27 -9.51 -49.59 -27.57
N THR A 28 -8.56 -49.20 -28.40
CA THR A 28 -7.85 -47.93 -28.20
C THR A 28 -8.78 -46.76 -28.53
N GLY A 29 -9.51 -46.31 -27.56
CA GLY A 29 -10.18 -45.03 -27.63
C GLY A 29 -9.17 -43.92 -27.37
N SER A 30 -8.61 -43.34 -28.41
CA SER A 30 -7.84 -42.12 -28.33
C SER A 30 -8.76 -40.98 -27.96
N THR A 31 -8.87 -40.68 -26.67
CA THR A 31 -9.41 -39.41 -26.21
C THR A 31 -8.40 -38.31 -26.55
N ALA A 32 -8.64 -37.66 -27.67
CA ALA A 32 -7.95 -36.38 -27.95
C ALA A 32 -8.33 -35.39 -26.86
N TYR A 33 -7.45 -35.19 -25.88
CA TYR A 33 -7.53 -34.05 -25.00
C TYR A 33 -7.27 -32.82 -25.88
N ALA A 34 -8.33 -32.10 -26.22
CA ALA A 34 -8.23 -30.78 -26.77
C ALA A 34 -7.60 -29.93 -25.69
N ALA A 35 -6.32 -29.62 -25.86
CA ALA A 35 -5.67 -28.60 -25.08
C ALA A 35 -6.41 -27.27 -25.36
N ALA A 36 -7.28 -26.88 -24.44
CA ALA A 36 -7.83 -25.54 -24.44
C ALA A 36 -6.63 -24.58 -24.34
N SER A 37 -6.31 -23.94 -25.45
CA SER A 37 -5.40 -22.80 -25.45
C SER A 37 -5.94 -21.81 -24.43
N ALA A 38 -5.31 -21.75 -23.28
CA ALA A 38 -5.51 -20.66 -22.35
C ALA A 38 -5.21 -19.37 -23.14
N LYS A 39 -6.25 -18.59 -23.40
CA LYS A 39 -6.07 -17.22 -23.88
C LYS A 39 -5.25 -16.54 -22.81
N THR A 40 -3.99 -16.31 -23.11
CA THR A 40 -3.14 -15.38 -22.33
C THR A 40 -3.92 -14.08 -22.34
N SER A 41 -4.49 -13.70 -21.19
CA SER A 41 -5.00 -12.35 -21.01
C SER A 41 -3.80 -11.45 -21.26
N SER A 42 -3.82 -10.67 -22.32
CA SER A 42 -2.90 -9.56 -22.45
C SER A 42 -3.15 -8.69 -21.23
N ASP A 43 -2.19 -8.64 -20.32
CA ASP A 43 -2.16 -7.61 -19.29
C ASP A 43 -2.24 -6.28 -20.03
N ALA A 44 -3.43 -5.68 -19.99
CA ALA A 44 -3.62 -4.34 -20.51
C ALA A 44 -2.86 -3.44 -19.52
N SER A 45 -1.62 -3.12 -19.85
CA SER A 45 -0.86 -2.11 -19.10
C SER A 45 -1.64 -0.81 -19.21
N VAL A 46 -2.11 -0.34 -18.05
CA VAL A 46 -2.71 1.00 -17.99
C VAL A 46 -1.58 2.01 -18.13
N ASP A 47 -1.54 2.70 -19.26
CA ASP A 47 -0.61 3.79 -19.49
C ASP A 47 -1.27 5.09 -19.01
N ILE A 48 -0.72 5.68 -17.95
CA ILE A 48 -1.19 6.95 -17.38
C ILE A 48 -0.16 8.02 -17.77
N PRO A 49 -0.46 8.89 -18.74
CA PRO A 49 0.46 9.95 -19.12
C PRO A 49 0.61 10.96 -17.98
N PHE A 50 1.84 11.36 -17.66
CA PHE A 50 2.12 12.36 -16.66
C PHE A 50 3.30 13.23 -17.06
N GLU A 51 3.35 14.45 -16.54
CA GLU A 51 4.50 15.33 -16.61
C GLU A 51 5.30 15.25 -15.31
N GLN A 52 6.62 15.30 -15.41
CA GLN A 52 7.50 15.31 -14.25
C GLN A 52 8.52 16.43 -14.36
N PHE A 53 8.70 17.17 -13.28
CA PHE A 53 9.76 18.19 -13.17
C PHE A 53 10.24 18.29 -11.72
N THR A 54 11.37 18.98 -11.54
CA THR A 54 11.97 19.20 -10.21
C THR A 54 12.11 20.70 -9.97
N LEU A 55 11.64 21.15 -8.81
CA LEU A 55 11.78 22.54 -8.40
C LEU A 55 13.24 22.84 -7.97
N PRO A 56 13.66 24.13 -7.90
CA PRO A 56 15.03 24.49 -7.52
C PRO A 56 15.45 24.00 -6.13
N ASN A 57 14.48 23.79 -5.21
CA ASN A 57 14.71 23.25 -3.88
C ASN A 57 14.83 21.70 -3.85
N GLY A 58 14.75 21.02 -5.01
CA GLY A 58 14.84 19.58 -5.12
C GLY A 58 13.50 18.83 -5.02
N LEU A 59 12.38 19.51 -4.78
CA LEU A 59 11.06 18.88 -4.75
C LEU A 59 10.70 18.37 -6.14
N ARG A 60 10.46 17.07 -6.25
CA ARG A 60 10.00 16.41 -7.49
C ARG A 60 8.48 16.46 -7.56
N VAL A 61 7.97 16.94 -8.68
CA VAL A 61 6.53 17.09 -8.95
C VAL A 61 6.14 16.19 -10.11
N LEU A 62 5.04 15.47 -9.92
CA LEU A 62 4.37 14.69 -10.96
C LEU A 62 2.97 15.23 -11.16
N VAL A 63 2.59 15.50 -12.41
CA VAL A 63 1.27 16.02 -12.76
C VAL A 63 0.63 15.11 -13.79
N HIS A 64 -0.51 14.53 -13.42
CA HIS A 64 -1.39 13.84 -14.36
C HIS A 64 -2.64 14.68 -14.56
N THR A 65 -2.99 14.96 -15.82
CA THR A 65 -4.16 15.77 -16.17
C THR A 65 -5.31 14.88 -16.65
N ASP A 66 -6.38 14.80 -15.86
CA ASP A 66 -7.68 14.27 -16.25
C ASP A 66 -8.75 15.35 -15.99
N ARG A 67 -9.42 15.81 -17.06
CA ARG A 67 -10.40 16.92 -16.99
C ARG A 67 -11.84 16.44 -16.90
N LYS A 68 -12.08 15.19 -16.52
CA LYS A 68 -13.43 14.62 -16.42
C LYS A 68 -14.22 15.16 -15.24
N ALA A 69 -13.55 15.61 -14.18
CA ALA A 69 -14.16 16.18 -12.99
C ALA A 69 -13.42 17.46 -12.56
N PRO A 70 -14.12 18.46 -11.97
CA PRO A 70 -13.52 19.71 -11.51
C PRO A 70 -12.85 19.56 -10.13
N ILE A 71 -12.09 18.50 -9.93
CA ILE A 71 -11.36 18.20 -8.69
C ILE A 71 -9.90 17.93 -8.97
N VAL A 72 -9.04 18.19 -7.99
CA VAL A 72 -7.62 17.87 -8.02
C VAL A 72 -7.28 17.05 -6.78
N ALA A 73 -6.64 15.91 -6.99
CA ALA A 73 -6.00 15.14 -5.92
C ALA A 73 -4.59 15.72 -5.70
N VAL A 74 -4.33 16.21 -4.51
CA VAL A 74 -3.00 16.63 -4.06
C VAL A 74 -2.47 15.55 -3.13
N ASN A 75 -1.25 15.06 -3.38
CA ASN A 75 -0.63 14.01 -2.57
C ASN A 75 0.86 14.33 -2.39
N ILE A 76 1.27 14.56 -1.15
CA ILE A 76 2.65 14.86 -0.79
C ILE A 76 3.28 13.62 -0.15
N TRP A 77 4.43 13.21 -0.67
CA TRP A 77 5.18 12.06 -0.17
C TRP A 77 6.49 12.48 0.48
N TYR A 78 6.64 12.10 1.73
CA TYR A 78 7.91 12.15 2.46
C TYR A 78 8.52 10.74 2.43
N HIS A 79 9.74 10.61 1.89
CA HIS A 79 10.45 9.33 1.85
C HIS A 79 11.09 9.01 3.21
N VAL A 80 10.26 9.06 4.24
CA VAL A 80 10.61 8.78 5.64
C VAL A 80 9.51 7.92 6.23
N GLY A 81 9.87 6.84 6.89
CA GLY A 81 8.95 5.93 7.55
C GLY A 81 9.65 5.18 8.68
N SER A 82 9.02 4.14 9.22
CA SER A 82 9.53 3.45 10.41
C SER A 82 10.91 2.80 10.23
N LYS A 83 11.36 2.51 9.02
CA LYS A 83 12.74 2.04 8.76
C LYS A 83 13.83 3.06 9.11
N ASN A 84 13.48 4.34 9.16
CA ASN A 84 14.41 5.43 9.46
C ASN A 84 14.54 5.70 10.96
N GLU A 85 13.74 5.03 11.78
CA GLU A 85 13.72 5.22 13.24
C GLU A 85 14.95 4.59 13.89
N ALA A 86 15.48 5.26 14.90
CA ALA A 86 16.55 4.69 15.71
C ALA A 86 16.02 3.56 16.61
N LEU A 87 16.86 2.58 16.91
CA LEU A 87 16.52 1.50 17.84
C LEU A 87 16.04 2.06 19.17
N GLY A 88 14.89 1.58 19.64
CA GLY A 88 14.25 2.03 20.87
C GLY A 88 13.42 3.31 20.74
N ARG A 89 13.24 3.82 19.52
CA ARG A 89 12.39 4.98 19.21
C ARG A 89 11.34 4.65 18.15
N SER A 90 10.72 3.47 18.29
CA SER A 90 9.66 3.02 17.40
C SER A 90 8.41 3.89 17.56
N GLY A 91 7.75 4.19 16.43
CA GLY A 91 6.53 4.99 16.37
C GLY A 91 6.76 6.49 16.12
N PHE A 92 8.02 6.94 16.02
CA PHE A 92 8.33 8.35 15.86
C PHE A 92 7.85 8.93 14.51
N ALA A 93 7.97 8.15 13.45
CA ALA A 93 7.46 8.55 12.13
C ALA A 93 5.91 8.70 12.13
N HIS A 94 5.21 7.83 12.83
CA HIS A 94 3.76 7.89 12.99
C HIS A 94 3.34 9.06 13.90
N LEU A 95 4.08 9.33 14.97
CA LEU A 95 3.87 10.53 15.79
C LEU A 95 3.99 11.80 14.94
N PHE A 96 5.02 11.90 14.08
CA PHE A 96 5.16 13.04 13.17
C PHE A 96 4.00 13.13 12.16
N GLU A 97 3.44 12.02 11.73
CA GLU A 97 2.22 12.05 10.91
C GLU A 97 1.10 12.79 11.64
N HIS A 98 0.85 12.49 12.93
CA HIS A 98 -0.17 13.17 13.72
C HIS A 98 0.15 14.65 13.93
N LEU A 99 1.38 14.99 14.28
CA LEU A 99 1.80 16.39 14.47
C LEU A 99 1.65 17.22 13.19
N MET A 100 1.73 16.63 12.03
CA MET A 100 1.54 17.31 10.75
C MET A 100 0.06 17.68 10.47
N PHE A 101 -0.88 17.24 11.29
CA PHE A 101 -2.26 17.70 11.25
C PHE A 101 -2.53 18.92 12.12
N GLN A 102 -1.58 19.29 12.96
CA GLN A 102 -1.65 20.50 13.77
C GLN A 102 -1.37 21.74 12.93
N GLY A 103 -1.47 22.90 13.55
CA GLY A 103 -1.19 24.17 12.91
C GLY A 103 0.27 24.37 12.53
N SER A 104 0.53 25.49 11.88
CA SER A 104 1.85 25.99 11.52
C SER A 104 2.09 27.39 12.10
N GLU A 105 3.24 27.97 11.83
CA GLU A 105 3.51 29.35 12.22
C GLU A 105 2.52 30.34 11.59
N ASN A 106 2.06 30.08 10.35
CA ASN A 106 1.21 30.99 9.58
C ASN A 106 -0.26 30.57 9.56
N HIS A 107 -0.57 29.32 9.94
CA HIS A 107 -1.94 28.82 10.07
C HIS A 107 -2.14 28.23 11.47
N LYS A 108 -3.06 28.80 12.25
CA LYS A 108 -3.44 28.31 13.58
C LYS A 108 -4.70 27.47 13.49
N GLY A 109 -4.75 26.38 14.26
CA GLY A 109 -5.84 25.39 14.22
C GLY A 109 -5.49 24.15 13.39
N GLU A 110 -6.41 23.24 13.28
CA GLU A 110 -6.20 21.98 12.57
C GLU A 110 -5.97 22.19 11.07
N PHE A 111 -5.04 21.42 10.53
CA PHE A 111 -4.65 21.51 9.12
C PHE A 111 -5.81 21.31 8.15
N PHE A 112 -6.77 20.47 8.49
CA PHE A 112 -7.89 20.14 7.60
C PHE A 112 -9.05 21.14 7.64
N GLU A 113 -9.14 22.01 8.62
CA GLU A 113 -10.24 22.97 8.76
C GLU A 113 -10.48 23.84 7.51
N PRO A 114 -9.47 24.47 6.88
CA PRO A 114 -9.68 25.23 5.64
C PRO A 114 -10.13 24.36 4.47
N PHE A 115 -9.72 23.09 4.43
CA PHE A 115 -10.09 22.15 3.39
C PHE A 115 -11.56 21.74 3.49
N GLU A 116 -12.08 21.54 4.69
CA GLU A 116 -13.49 21.26 4.94
C GLU A 116 -14.39 22.41 4.47
N LEU A 117 -13.97 23.65 4.71
CA LEU A 117 -14.71 24.84 4.29
C LEU A 117 -14.86 24.97 2.77
N VAL A 118 -13.92 24.43 2.00
CA VAL A 118 -13.99 24.43 0.51
C VAL A 118 -14.58 23.14 -0.07
N GLY A 119 -15.01 22.20 0.79
CA GLY A 119 -15.63 20.95 0.36
C GLY A 119 -14.61 19.92 -0.14
N ALA A 120 -13.42 19.89 0.42
CA ALA A 120 -12.44 18.83 0.16
C ALA A 120 -12.94 17.47 0.66
N THR A 121 -12.45 16.41 0.05
CA THR A 121 -12.77 15.02 0.40
C THR A 121 -11.50 14.18 0.49
N ASP A 122 -11.64 12.97 1.05
CA ASP A 122 -10.56 11.98 1.16
C ASP A 122 -9.28 12.54 1.80
N GLN A 123 -9.44 13.41 2.79
CA GLN A 123 -8.34 14.01 3.53
C GLN A 123 -7.76 12.99 4.51
N ASN A 124 -6.46 12.71 4.43
CA ASN A 124 -5.80 11.82 5.38
C ASN A 124 -4.27 11.91 5.30
N GLY A 125 -3.61 11.25 6.25
CA GLY A 125 -2.20 10.89 6.21
C GLY A 125 -2.02 9.40 6.42
N THR A 126 -0.91 8.85 6.00
CA THR A 126 -0.54 7.46 6.29
C THR A 126 0.96 7.32 6.45
N THR A 127 1.39 6.49 7.41
CA THR A 127 2.78 6.12 7.62
C THR A 127 2.97 4.63 7.46
N ASN A 128 4.04 4.23 6.80
CA ASN A 128 4.48 2.84 6.72
C ASN A 128 6.01 2.74 6.91
N THR A 129 6.58 1.61 6.53
CA THR A 129 8.02 1.36 6.66
C THR A 129 8.87 2.35 5.87
N ASP A 130 8.43 2.74 4.68
CA ASP A 130 9.24 3.48 3.70
C ASP A 130 8.85 4.94 3.51
N ARG A 131 7.64 5.31 3.88
CA ARG A 131 7.08 6.62 3.58
C ARG A 131 6.07 7.11 4.62
N THR A 132 5.89 8.42 4.66
CA THR A 132 4.72 9.10 5.20
C THR A 132 4.15 9.97 4.09
N ASN A 133 2.83 9.95 3.87
CA ASN A 133 2.21 10.81 2.88
C ASN A 133 0.91 11.42 3.40
N TYR A 134 0.55 12.57 2.81
CA TYR A 134 -0.67 13.30 3.10
C TYR A 134 -1.39 13.58 1.79
N PHE A 135 -2.70 13.46 1.79
CA PHE A 135 -3.49 13.63 0.57
C PHE A 135 -4.88 14.19 0.86
N GLN A 136 -5.39 14.91 -0.11
CA GLN A 136 -6.73 15.46 -0.14
C GLN A 136 -7.20 15.65 -1.58
N ASN A 137 -8.50 15.51 -1.80
CA ASN A 137 -9.15 15.91 -3.03
C ASN A 137 -9.81 17.27 -2.83
N VAL A 138 -9.44 18.24 -3.64
CA VAL A 138 -9.97 19.60 -3.55
C VAL A 138 -10.68 20.01 -4.85
N PRO A 139 -11.70 20.88 -4.81
CA PRO A 139 -12.16 21.55 -6.00
C PRO A 139 -11.02 22.29 -6.71
N THR A 140 -11.04 22.35 -8.03
CA THR A 140 -10.00 23.05 -8.81
C THR A 140 -9.78 24.49 -8.39
N THR A 141 -10.81 25.15 -7.88
CA THR A 141 -10.77 26.54 -7.37
C THR A 141 -10.00 26.67 -6.05
N ALA A 142 -9.78 25.57 -5.34
CA ALA A 142 -9.05 25.55 -4.06
C ALA A 142 -7.62 25.02 -4.21
N LEU A 143 -7.14 24.76 -5.43
CA LEU A 143 -5.78 24.21 -5.66
C LEU A 143 -4.69 25.12 -5.07
N ASP A 144 -4.76 26.43 -5.28
CA ASP A 144 -3.76 27.38 -4.78
C ASP A 144 -3.71 27.34 -3.25
N MET A 145 -4.85 27.28 -2.58
CA MET A 145 -4.94 27.13 -1.13
C MET A 145 -4.31 25.81 -0.69
N ALA A 146 -4.63 24.71 -1.35
CA ALA A 146 -4.07 23.39 -1.01
C ALA A 146 -2.53 23.38 -1.11
N LEU A 147 -2.00 23.93 -2.20
CA LEU A 147 -0.55 24.03 -2.38
C LEU A 147 0.11 24.98 -1.36
N TRP A 148 -0.57 26.04 -0.99
CA TRP A 148 -0.08 26.95 0.05
C TRP A 148 -0.03 26.24 1.41
N MET A 149 -1.09 25.57 1.82
CA MET A 149 -1.17 24.83 3.08
C MET A 149 -0.06 23.76 3.17
N GLU A 150 0.14 23.00 2.08
CA GLU A 150 1.20 21.99 2.02
C GLU A 150 2.60 22.60 2.11
N SER A 151 2.85 23.71 1.43
CA SER A 151 4.14 24.41 1.50
C SER A 151 4.40 25.05 2.87
N ASP A 152 3.37 25.56 3.50
CA ASP A 152 3.45 26.19 4.82
C ASP A 152 3.82 25.18 5.89
N ARG A 153 3.12 24.05 5.98
CA ARG A 153 3.50 23.02 6.94
C ARG A 153 4.88 22.40 6.66
N MET A 154 5.33 22.32 5.39
CA MET A 154 6.69 21.87 5.08
C MET A 154 7.76 22.80 5.65
N GLY A 155 7.53 24.08 5.60
CA GLY A 155 8.51 25.09 5.99
C GLY A 155 8.38 25.60 7.41
N HIS A 156 7.19 25.57 8.00
CA HIS A 156 6.81 26.35 9.17
C HIS A 156 6.09 25.54 10.26
N LEU A 157 6.12 24.20 10.19
CA LEU A 157 5.51 23.33 11.20
C LEU A 157 6.31 23.35 12.50
N LEU A 158 7.62 23.09 12.43
CA LEU A 158 8.43 22.78 13.61
C LEU A 158 8.50 23.96 14.61
N GLY A 159 8.39 25.20 14.15
CA GLY A 159 8.35 26.36 15.01
C GLY A 159 7.00 26.58 15.71
N ALA A 160 5.96 25.89 15.25
CA ALA A 160 4.62 26.03 15.79
C ALA A 160 4.25 24.92 16.81
N ILE A 161 4.91 23.77 16.75
CA ILE A 161 4.64 22.65 17.67
C ILE A 161 5.05 23.01 19.09
N ASP A 162 4.12 22.86 20.02
CA ASP A 162 4.34 23.09 21.44
C ASP A 162 4.01 21.82 22.29
N GLN A 163 4.03 21.97 23.63
CA GLN A 163 3.77 20.85 24.52
C GLN A 163 2.29 20.41 24.48
N ALA A 164 1.37 21.31 24.16
CA ALA A 164 -0.05 20.96 24.08
C ALA A 164 -0.32 20.04 22.88
N ASP A 165 0.32 20.30 21.74
CA ASP A 165 0.25 19.45 20.53
C ASP A 165 0.82 18.04 20.77
N LEU A 166 1.76 17.90 21.70
CA LEU A 166 2.35 16.61 22.07
C LEU A 166 1.51 15.84 23.10
N ASP A 167 0.68 16.53 23.86
CA ASP A 167 -0.15 15.95 24.93
C ASP A 167 -1.55 15.54 24.41
N GLU A 168 -1.92 15.92 23.20
CA GLU A 168 -3.17 15.56 22.52
C GLU A 168 -3.10 14.18 21.85
#